data_3145bc05450027dd11b512c7e78e221a
#
_entry.id   3145bc05450027dd11b512c7e78e221a
#
_cell.length_a   1.000
_cell.length_b   1.000
_cell.length_c   1.000
_cell.angle_alpha   90.00
_cell.angle_beta   90.00
_cell.angle_gamma   90.00
#
_symmetry.space_group_name_H-M   'P 1'
#
loop_
_entity.id
_entity.type
_entity.pdbx_description
1 polymer ?
#
loop_
_entity_poly.entity_id
_entity_poly.type
_entity_poly.pdbx_seq_one_letter_code
_entity_poly.pdbx_strand_id
1 'polypeptide(L)'
;MTGVQTTFKVRGKDLDSSTVYELLNVTERMNETLKQLDNSWTLQMNAIRSKIRNYVGKKGIKNIPIRILELERSEFFNSGNHYESDYYITFTWLVPEDNLQKAKSLLFRENDKKLINDTFQKNLKYYNNELLKIYSFLNETLQECEVLNVDETMAYYHSFVSDNSHKIKVPRAIYYEGKLIATGDMPELIKK
;
A
#
# COMPACT_ATOMS: atom_id res chain seq x y z
N MET A 1 15.95 13.53 5.66
CA MET A 1 15.69 12.76 4.43
C MET A 1 14.26 12.97 4.05
N THR A 2 13.99 13.38 2.82
CA THR A 2 12.62 13.47 2.28
C THR A 2 12.43 12.32 1.32
N GLY A 3 11.44 11.48 1.61
CA GLY A 3 11.06 10.35 0.76
C GLY A 3 9.57 10.41 0.47
N VAL A 4 9.17 9.78 -0.63
CA VAL A 4 7.76 9.57 -1.00
C VAL A 4 7.51 8.07 -0.96
N GLN A 5 6.36 7.66 -0.41
CA GLN A 5 6.06 6.24 -0.32
C GLN A 5 4.61 5.95 -0.67
N THR A 6 4.37 4.74 -1.14
CA THR A 6 3.04 4.19 -1.41
C THR A 6 2.99 2.74 -0.95
N THR A 7 1.91 2.39 -0.29
CA THR A 7 1.66 1.03 0.20
C THR A 7 0.51 0.41 -0.58
N PHE A 8 0.72 -0.81 -1.01
CA PHE A 8 -0.28 -1.66 -1.66
C PHE A 8 -0.69 -2.78 -0.72
N LYS A 9 -1.99 -3.00 -0.59
CA LYS A 9 -2.53 -4.26 -0.06
C LYS A 9 -2.62 -5.24 -1.22
N VAL A 10 -2.05 -6.43 -1.05
CA VAL A 10 -1.91 -7.39 -2.16
C VAL A 10 -2.39 -8.77 -1.77
N ARG A 11 -2.85 -9.52 -2.77
CA ARG A 11 -3.15 -10.94 -2.66
C ARG A 11 -2.49 -11.68 -3.82
N GLY A 12 -1.65 -12.65 -3.49
CA GLY A 12 -1.02 -13.54 -4.45
C GLY A 12 -2.02 -14.44 -5.15
N LYS A 13 -1.62 -15.01 -6.28
CA LYS A 13 -2.38 -16.09 -6.92
C LYS A 13 -2.34 -17.33 -6.03
N ASP A 14 -3.38 -18.16 -6.16
CA ASP A 14 -3.43 -19.44 -5.48
C ASP A 14 -2.31 -20.35 -6.01
N LEU A 15 -1.41 -20.75 -5.12
CA LEU A 15 -0.26 -21.60 -5.47
C LEU A 15 -0.68 -23.03 -5.80
N ASP A 16 -1.75 -23.52 -5.16
CA ASP A 16 -2.21 -24.90 -5.32
C ASP A 16 -2.82 -25.14 -6.71
N SER A 17 -3.37 -24.10 -7.32
CA SER A 17 -3.96 -24.16 -8.67
C SER A 17 -3.02 -23.72 -9.79
N SER A 18 -1.83 -23.19 -9.45
CA SER A 18 -0.86 -22.68 -10.44
C SER A 18 0.13 -23.74 -10.85
N THR A 19 0.46 -23.76 -12.13
CA THR A 19 1.52 -24.62 -12.66
C THR A 19 2.90 -24.07 -12.28
N VAL A 20 3.92 -24.94 -12.22
CA VAL A 20 5.32 -24.55 -11.98
C VAL A 20 5.79 -23.51 -13.00
N TYR A 21 5.37 -23.64 -14.25
CA TYR A 21 5.70 -22.68 -15.31
C TYR A 21 5.11 -21.30 -15.07
N GLU A 22 3.87 -21.22 -14.62
CA GLU A 22 3.22 -19.94 -14.26
C GLU A 22 3.94 -19.27 -13.09
N LEU A 23 4.34 -20.03 -12.06
CA LEU A 23 5.06 -19.49 -10.91
C LEU A 23 6.45 -18.98 -11.31
N LEU A 24 7.17 -19.71 -12.17
CA LEU A 24 8.46 -19.26 -12.69
C LEU A 24 8.32 -17.97 -13.49
N ASN A 25 7.32 -17.88 -14.37
CA ASN A 25 7.06 -16.69 -15.18
C ASN A 25 6.75 -15.47 -14.31
N VAL A 26 5.90 -15.64 -13.27
CA VAL A 26 5.60 -14.58 -12.28
C VAL A 26 6.87 -14.12 -11.58
N THR A 27 7.71 -15.06 -11.12
CA THR A 27 8.95 -14.76 -10.41
C THR A 27 9.95 -14.03 -11.31
N GLU A 28 10.10 -14.46 -12.56
CA GLU A 28 10.98 -13.82 -13.53
C GLU A 28 10.53 -12.40 -13.85
N ARG A 29 9.25 -12.19 -14.12
CA ARG A 29 8.68 -10.86 -14.37
C ARG A 29 8.82 -9.94 -13.16
N MET A 30 8.63 -10.46 -11.93
CA MET A 30 8.83 -9.71 -10.70
C MET A 30 10.30 -9.24 -10.61
N ASN A 31 11.23 -10.15 -10.83
CA ASN A 31 12.64 -9.85 -10.78
C ASN A 31 13.06 -8.81 -11.83
N GLU A 32 12.56 -8.93 -13.07
CA GLU A 32 12.79 -7.94 -14.13
C GLU A 32 12.25 -6.54 -13.77
N THR A 33 11.08 -6.46 -13.13
CA THR A 33 10.51 -5.19 -12.70
C THR A 33 11.32 -4.57 -11.56
N LEU A 34 11.72 -5.38 -10.58
CA LEU A 34 12.51 -4.90 -9.44
C LEU A 34 13.92 -4.47 -9.84
N LYS A 35 14.53 -5.11 -10.82
CA LYS A 35 15.86 -4.71 -11.37
C LYS A 35 15.86 -3.33 -12.01
N GLN A 36 14.70 -2.81 -12.44
CA GLN A 36 14.60 -1.47 -13.01
C GLN A 36 14.64 -0.36 -11.95
N LEU A 37 14.44 -0.70 -10.68
CA LEU A 37 14.51 0.24 -9.57
C LEU A 37 15.98 0.51 -9.22
N ASP A 38 16.33 1.78 -9.12
CA ASP A 38 17.66 2.22 -8.73
C ASP A 38 17.88 2.16 -7.19
N ASN A 39 19.06 2.53 -6.74
CA ASN A 39 19.44 2.50 -5.32
C ASN A 39 18.67 3.50 -4.43
N SER A 40 17.85 4.37 -5.01
CA SER A 40 17.01 5.31 -4.27
C SER A 40 15.67 4.70 -3.84
N TRP A 41 15.34 3.49 -4.30
CA TRP A 41 14.14 2.78 -3.94
C TRP A 41 14.36 1.78 -2.81
N THR A 42 13.41 1.74 -1.91
CA THR A 42 13.32 0.72 -0.86
C THR A 42 12.00 -0.02 -1.00
N LEU A 43 12.08 -1.34 -1.04
CA LEU A 43 10.95 -2.25 -1.04
C LEU A 43 10.80 -2.88 0.34
N GLN A 44 9.63 -2.77 0.93
CA GLN A 44 9.28 -3.42 2.18
C GLN A 44 8.06 -4.31 1.97
N MET A 45 8.16 -5.58 2.36
CA MET A 45 7.07 -6.55 2.31
C MET A 45 6.69 -6.95 3.73
N ASN A 46 5.41 -6.91 4.05
CA ASN A 46 4.89 -7.24 5.37
C ASN A 46 3.68 -8.16 5.26
N ALA A 47 3.55 -9.06 6.23
CA ALA A 47 2.36 -9.86 6.44
C ALA A 47 1.81 -9.57 7.84
N ILE A 48 0.57 -9.11 7.92
CA ILE A 48 -0.14 -8.89 9.17
C ILE A 48 -1.11 -10.04 9.37
N ARG A 49 -0.85 -10.85 10.39
CA ARG A 49 -1.70 -11.99 10.74
C ARG A 49 -2.65 -11.60 11.84
N SER A 50 -3.95 -11.61 11.54
CA SER A 50 -5.01 -11.29 12.48
C SER A 50 -5.89 -12.48 12.76
N LYS A 51 -6.42 -12.53 13.99
CA LYS A 51 -7.36 -13.56 14.38
C LYS A 51 -8.74 -13.25 13.82
N ILE A 52 -9.37 -14.21 13.14
CA ILE A 52 -10.75 -14.05 12.68
C ILE A 52 -11.66 -13.98 13.89
N ARG A 53 -12.34 -12.85 14.08
CA ARG A 53 -13.22 -12.62 15.23
C ARG A 53 -14.69 -12.84 14.92
N ASN A 54 -15.09 -12.67 13.65
CA ASN A 54 -16.47 -12.76 13.22
C ASN A 54 -16.57 -13.46 11.87
N TYR A 55 -17.06 -14.67 11.87
CA TYR A 55 -17.48 -15.32 10.63
C TYR A 55 -18.85 -14.78 10.21
N VAL A 56 -18.89 -14.15 9.03
CA VAL A 56 -20.15 -13.65 8.47
C VAL A 56 -20.78 -14.74 7.63
N GLY A 57 -21.53 -15.62 8.28
CA GLY A 57 -22.27 -16.68 7.59
C GLY A 57 -23.43 -16.14 6.75
N LYS A 58 -23.83 -16.89 5.71
CA LYS A 58 -25.01 -16.56 4.90
C LYS A 58 -26.29 -16.71 5.72
N LYS A 59 -27.07 -15.65 5.82
CA LYS A 59 -28.41 -15.67 6.45
C LYS A 59 -29.45 -16.14 5.46
N GLY A 60 -30.53 -16.83 5.94
CA GLY A 60 -31.69 -17.15 5.14
C GLY A 60 -31.58 -18.40 4.26
N ILE A 61 -30.70 -19.32 4.56
CA ILE A 61 -30.54 -20.59 3.84
C ILE A 61 -31.76 -21.48 4.12
N LYS A 62 -32.56 -21.75 3.09
CA LYS A 62 -33.77 -22.59 3.15
C LYS A 62 -33.44 -24.09 3.12
N ASN A 63 -32.33 -24.46 2.49
CA ASN A 63 -31.93 -25.86 2.35
C ASN A 63 -31.31 -26.36 3.67
N ILE A 64 -31.89 -27.39 4.26
CA ILE A 64 -31.51 -27.92 5.58
C ILE A 64 -30.06 -28.44 5.62
N PRO A 65 -29.59 -29.29 4.69
CA PRO A 65 -28.19 -29.73 4.63
C PRO A 65 -27.18 -28.57 4.56
N ILE A 66 -27.44 -27.57 3.72
CA ILE A 66 -26.60 -26.40 3.55
C ILE A 66 -26.58 -25.56 4.85
N ARG A 67 -27.71 -25.47 5.52
CA ARG A 67 -27.81 -24.75 6.80
C ARG A 67 -26.98 -25.42 7.91
N ILE A 68 -27.00 -26.77 7.97
CA ILE A 68 -26.19 -27.52 8.92
C ILE A 68 -24.69 -27.27 8.66
N LEU A 69 -24.27 -27.40 7.41
CA LEU A 69 -22.90 -27.14 7.00
C LEU A 69 -22.46 -25.69 7.34
N GLU A 70 -23.35 -24.73 7.18
CA GLU A 70 -23.05 -23.33 7.49
C GLU A 70 -22.96 -23.08 9.02
N LEU A 71 -23.74 -23.79 9.81
CA LEU A 71 -23.63 -23.75 11.27
C LEU A 71 -22.30 -24.35 11.74
N GLU A 72 -21.91 -25.50 11.23
CA GLU A 72 -20.61 -26.13 11.53
C GLU A 72 -19.44 -25.21 11.13
N ARG A 73 -19.51 -24.60 9.94
CA ARG A 73 -18.52 -23.60 9.51
C ARG A 73 -18.47 -22.39 10.45
N SER A 74 -19.62 -21.87 10.83
CA SER A 74 -19.70 -20.74 11.75
C SER A 74 -19.08 -21.08 13.10
N GLU A 75 -19.36 -22.25 13.65
CA GLU A 75 -18.78 -22.73 14.90
C GLU A 75 -17.26 -22.92 14.78
N PHE A 76 -16.80 -23.56 13.70
CA PHE A 76 -15.41 -23.80 13.39
C PHE A 76 -14.62 -22.48 13.31
N PHE A 77 -15.07 -21.50 12.51
CA PHE A 77 -14.37 -20.22 12.36
C PHE A 77 -14.49 -19.32 13.59
N ASN A 78 -15.58 -19.40 14.36
CA ASN A 78 -15.74 -18.64 15.60
C ASN A 78 -15.03 -19.28 16.81
N SER A 79 -14.50 -20.50 16.69
CA SER A 79 -13.72 -21.16 17.74
C SER A 79 -12.46 -20.36 18.17
N GLY A 80 -12.08 -19.35 17.38
CA GLY A 80 -11.00 -18.44 17.67
C GLY A 80 -9.59 -18.96 17.35
N ASN A 81 -9.48 -20.10 16.67
CA ASN A 81 -8.19 -20.70 16.28
C ASN A 81 -7.82 -20.42 14.82
N HIS A 82 -8.60 -19.58 14.14
CA HIS A 82 -8.38 -19.23 12.73
C HIS A 82 -7.77 -17.84 12.59
N TYR A 83 -6.84 -17.75 11.67
CA TYR A 83 -6.11 -16.53 11.38
C TYR A 83 -6.21 -16.21 9.88
N GLU A 84 -6.29 -14.94 9.59
CA GLU A 84 -6.19 -14.39 8.24
C GLU A 84 -4.91 -13.56 8.13
N SER A 85 -4.26 -13.62 6.98
CA SER A 85 -3.05 -12.85 6.72
C SER A 85 -3.32 -11.85 5.60
N ASP A 86 -3.13 -10.58 5.92
CA ASP A 86 -3.09 -9.49 4.94
C ASP A 86 -1.65 -9.21 4.54
N TYR A 87 -1.38 -9.12 3.25
CA TYR A 87 -0.04 -8.84 2.72
C TYR A 87 0.03 -7.42 2.20
N TYR A 88 1.14 -6.76 2.50
CA TYR A 88 1.39 -5.38 2.11
C TYR A 88 2.77 -5.25 1.45
N ILE A 89 2.83 -4.46 0.39
CA ILE A 89 4.07 -4.08 -0.28
C ILE A 89 4.16 -2.56 -0.25
N THR A 90 5.23 -2.03 0.33
CA THR A 90 5.50 -0.59 0.41
C THR A 90 6.72 -0.26 -0.42
N PHE A 91 6.56 0.65 -1.37
CA PHE A 91 7.64 1.25 -2.14
C PHE A 91 7.93 2.64 -1.60
N THR A 92 9.16 2.85 -1.20
CA THR A 92 9.65 4.15 -0.72
C THR A 92 10.76 4.62 -1.65
N TRP A 93 10.61 5.80 -2.21
CA TRP A 93 11.63 6.45 -3.00
C TRP A 93 12.26 7.59 -2.20
N LEU A 94 13.58 7.57 -2.06
CA LEU A 94 14.34 8.62 -1.40
C LEU A 94 14.85 9.59 -2.45
N VAL A 95 14.54 10.87 -2.27
CA VAL A 95 15.04 11.91 -3.19
C VAL A 95 16.55 11.96 -3.14
N PRO A 96 17.27 11.84 -4.28
CA PRO A 96 18.73 11.90 -4.33
C PRO A 96 19.28 13.16 -3.67
N GLU A 97 20.41 13.02 -2.97
CA GLU A 97 21.02 14.13 -2.17
C GLU A 97 21.39 15.34 -3.01
N ASP A 98 21.79 15.15 -4.26
CA ASP A 98 22.09 16.24 -5.19
C ASP A 98 20.89 17.17 -5.44
N ASN A 99 19.69 16.59 -5.51
CA ASN A 99 18.45 17.34 -5.65
C ASN A 99 18.05 18.02 -4.32
N LEU A 100 18.39 17.41 -3.18
CA LEU A 100 18.17 17.98 -1.86
C LEU A 100 19.12 19.12 -1.56
N GLN A 101 20.41 19.03 -1.94
CA GLN A 101 21.39 20.10 -1.78
C GLN A 101 21.03 21.30 -2.65
N LYS A 102 20.62 21.09 -3.89
CA LYS A 102 20.08 22.15 -4.75
C LYS A 102 18.85 22.81 -4.13
N ALA A 103 17.91 22.05 -3.63
CA ALA A 103 16.73 22.58 -2.94
C ALA A 103 17.10 23.34 -1.65
N LYS A 104 18.06 22.84 -0.85
CA LYS A 104 18.52 23.52 0.37
C LYS A 104 19.29 24.81 0.07
N SER A 105 20.17 24.83 -0.93
CA SER A 105 20.90 26.05 -1.34
C SER A 105 19.97 27.15 -1.84
N LEU A 106 18.81 26.77 -2.37
CA LEU A 106 17.78 27.68 -2.85
C LEU A 106 16.90 28.21 -1.71
N LEU A 107 16.74 27.46 -0.59
CA LEU A 107 16.00 27.91 0.59
C LEU A 107 16.61 29.14 1.29
N PHE A 108 17.90 29.38 1.09
CA PHE A 108 18.61 30.57 1.65
C PHE A 108 18.49 31.82 0.78
N ARG A 109 17.84 31.76 -0.41
CA ARG A 109 17.54 32.89 -1.25
C ARG A 109 16.04 33.08 -1.37
N GLU A 110 15.51 34.18 -0.85
CA GLU A 110 14.08 34.50 -0.78
C GLU A 110 13.32 34.49 -2.15
N ASN A 111 14.05 34.55 -3.26
CA ASN A 111 13.47 34.62 -4.61
C ASN A 111 13.21 33.26 -5.28
N ASP A 112 13.54 32.13 -4.65
CA ASP A 112 13.59 30.83 -5.35
C ASP A 112 12.43 29.87 -5.03
N LYS A 113 11.34 30.33 -4.41
CA LYS A 113 10.14 29.50 -4.14
C LYS A 113 9.61 28.80 -5.39
N LYS A 114 9.70 29.44 -6.56
CA LYS A 114 9.26 28.86 -7.83
C LYS A 114 10.15 27.68 -8.24
N LEU A 115 11.45 27.82 -8.10
CA LEU A 115 12.44 26.79 -8.48
C LEU A 115 12.35 25.54 -7.58
N ILE A 116 12.06 25.74 -6.29
CA ILE A 116 11.83 24.67 -5.32
C ILE A 116 10.58 23.89 -5.68
N ASN A 117 9.49 24.60 -6.00
CA ASN A 117 8.25 24.00 -6.42
C ASN A 117 8.41 23.21 -7.73
N ASP A 118 9.13 23.77 -8.71
CA ASP A 118 9.40 23.11 -9.99
C ASP A 118 10.23 21.82 -9.80
N THR A 119 11.21 21.83 -8.90
CA THR A 119 12.01 20.64 -8.56
C THR A 119 11.17 19.59 -7.84
N PHE A 120 10.34 20.01 -6.90
CA PHE A 120 9.41 19.12 -6.20
C PHE A 120 8.43 18.47 -7.18
N GLN A 121 7.83 19.25 -8.08
CA GLN A 121 6.91 18.74 -9.09
C GLN A 121 7.57 17.75 -10.06
N LYS A 122 8.82 18.01 -10.46
CA LYS A 122 9.61 17.05 -11.27
C LYS A 122 9.84 15.73 -10.54
N ASN A 123 10.24 15.79 -9.29
CA ASN A 123 10.47 14.60 -8.47
C ASN A 123 9.18 13.81 -8.24
N LEU A 124 8.07 14.50 -7.98
CA LEU A 124 6.76 13.87 -7.82
C LEU A 124 6.29 13.21 -9.13
N LYS A 125 6.50 13.89 -10.27
CA LYS A 125 6.17 13.34 -11.60
C LYS A 125 7.00 12.09 -11.91
N TYR A 126 8.30 12.10 -11.61
CA TYR A 126 9.16 10.93 -11.76
C TYR A 126 8.64 9.76 -10.91
N TYR A 127 8.42 10.01 -9.61
CA TYR A 127 7.90 9.02 -8.68
C TYR A 127 6.58 8.40 -9.18
N ASN A 128 5.63 9.24 -9.57
CA ASN A 128 4.33 8.78 -10.06
C ASN A 128 4.44 7.94 -11.33
N ASN A 129 5.33 8.30 -12.27
CA ASN A 129 5.54 7.53 -13.49
C ASN A 129 6.12 6.13 -13.19
N GLU A 130 7.11 6.05 -12.29
CA GLU A 130 7.68 4.75 -11.92
C GLU A 130 6.67 3.93 -11.10
N LEU A 131 5.93 4.56 -10.19
CA LEU A 131 4.89 3.90 -9.43
C LEU A 131 3.78 3.32 -10.32
N LEU A 132 3.38 4.02 -11.38
CA LEU A 132 2.39 3.52 -12.34
C LEU A 132 2.87 2.24 -13.06
N LYS A 133 4.16 2.17 -13.42
CA LYS A 133 4.74 0.96 -14.02
C LYS A 133 4.69 -0.22 -13.03
N ILE A 134 5.11 0.04 -11.79
CA ILE A 134 5.07 -0.95 -10.70
C ILE A 134 3.63 -1.43 -10.47
N TYR A 135 2.68 -0.49 -10.37
CA TYR A 135 1.27 -0.82 -10.15
C TYR A 135 0.69 -1.65 -11.28
N SER A 136 0.93 -1.27 -12.53
CA SER A 136 0.48 -2.05 -13.70
C SER A 136 1.02 -3.47 -13.65
N PHE A 137 2.30 -3.63 -13.33
CA PHE A 137 2.92 -4.95 -13.19
C PHE A 137 2.31 -5.76 -12.04
N LEU A 138 2.14 -5.17 -10.86
CA LEU A 138 1.54 -5.86 -9.70
C LEU A 138 0.10 -6.28 -10.00
N ASN A 139 -0.68 -5.42 -10.63
CA ASN A 139 -2.07 -5.69 -10.98
C ASN A 139 -2.24 -6.78 -12.05
N GLU A 140 -1.28 -6.93 -12.96
CA GLU A 140 -1.25 -8.05 -13.93
C GLU A 140 -0.80 -9.37 -13.30
N THR A 141 0.08 -9.29 -12.30
CA THR A 141 0.77 -10.46 -11.75
C THR A 141 0.03 -11.05 -10.56
N LEU A 142 -0.55 -10.20 -9.72
CA LEU A 142 -1.25 -10.59 -8.49
C LEU A 142 -2.76 -10.75 -8.74
N GLN A 143 -3.43 -11.46 -7.84
CA GLN A 143 -4.88 -11.64 -7.90
C GLN A 143 -5.62 -10.36 -7.53
N GLU A 144 -5.12 -9.66 -6.49
CA GLU A 144 -5.66 -8.39 -6.02
C GLU A 144 -4.49 -7.46 -5.69
N CYS A 145 -4.62 -6.20 -6.09
CA CYS A 145 -3.65 -5.16 -5.77
C CYS A 145 -4.39 -3.83 -5.56
N GLU A 146 -4.49 -3.40 -4.33
CA GLU A 146 -5.17 -2.16 -3.95
C GLU A 146 -4.18 -1.16 -3.36
N VAL A 147 -4.25 0.09 -3.81
CA VAL A 147 -3.46 1.18 -3.23
C VAL A 147 -4.15 1.64 -1.95
N LEU A 148 -3.44 1.64 -0.83
CA LEU A 148 -3.98 2.16 0.41
C LEU A 148 -4.16 3.68 0.33
N ASN A 149 -5.31 4.16 0.76
CA ASN A 149 -5.52 5.59 0.98
C ASN A 149 -4.77 6.08 2.24
N VAL A 150 -4.81 7.38 2.50
CA VAL A 150 -4.08 7.99 3.62
C VAL A 150 -4.50 7.42 4.97
N ASP A 151 -5.81 7.26 5.19
CA ASP A 151 -6.36 6.73 6.45
C ASP A 151 -5.95 5.26 6.65
N GLU A 152 -6.01 4.46 5.60
CA GLU A 152 -5.60 3.05 5.60
C GLU A 152 -4.10 2.91 5.80
N THR A 153 -3.30 3.76 5.17
CA THR A 153 -1.84 3.78 5.33
C THR A 153 -1.46 4.11 6.77
N MET A 154 -2.13 5.08 7.39
CA MET A 154 -1.90 5.41 8.80
C MET A 154 -2.36 4.29 9.74
N ALA A 155 -3.49 3.65 9.45
CA ALA A 155 -3.94 2.48 10.22
C ALA A 155 -2.95 1.31 10.10
N TYR A 156 -2.39 1.09 8.90
CA TYR A 156 -1.36 0.09 8.65
C TYR A 156 -0.10 0.37 9.47
N TYR A 157 0.44 1.61 9.46
CA TYR A 157 1.61 1.95 10.29
C TYR A 157 1.32 1.89 11.78
N HIS A 158 0.13 2.28 12.19
CA HIS A 158 -0.27 2.18 13.60
C HIS A 158 -0.28 0.73 14.09
N SER A 159 -0.61 -0.23 13.22
CA SER A 159 -0.61 -1.66 13.56
C SER A 159 0.77 -2.22 13.91
N PHE A 160 1.88 -1.54 13.54
CA PHE A 160 3.24 -1.92 13.96
C PHE A 160 3.60 -1.44 15.37
N VAL A 161 2.91 -0.39 15.84
CA VAL A 161 3.20 0.24 17.14
C VAL A 161 2.21 -0.23 18.21
N SER A 162 1.04 -0.68 17.78
CA SER A 162 -0.07 -1.05 18.67
C SER A 162 -0.71 -2.36 18.23
N ASP A 163 -0.94 -3.26 19.18
CA ASP A 163 -1.67 -4.52 18.94
C ASP A 163 -3.15 -4.31 18.59
N ASN A 164 -3.65 -3.09 18.68
CA ASN A 164 -5.03 -2.74 18.38
C ASN A 164 -5.16 -2.26 16.93
N SER A 165 -5.75 -3.09 16.07
CA SER A 165 -6.18 -2.65 14.76
C SER A 165 -7.46 -1.83 14.86
N HIS A 166 -7.39 -0.52 14.66
CA HIS A 166 -8.55 0.35 14.57
C HIS A 166 -8.43 1.29 13.38
N LYS A 167 -9.59 1.75 12.90
CA LYS A 167 -9.65 2.70 11.80
C LYS A 167 -9.19 4.08 12.28
N ILE A 168 -8.13 4.60 11.68
CA ILE A 168 -7.62 5.94 11.93
C ILE A 168 -8.18 6.86 10.85
N LYS A 169 -8.65 8.04 11.25
CA LYS A 169 -8.98 9.12 10.32
C LYS A 169 -7.93 10.21 10.45
N VAL A 170 -7.23 10.46 9.37
CA VAL A 170 -6.23 11.53 9.30
C VAL A 170 -6.92 12.86 9.01
N PRO A 171 -6.60 13.95 9.72
CA PRO A 171 -7.09 15.28 9.36
C PRO A 171 -6.72 15.60 7.91
N ARG A 172 -7.71 15.90 7.07
CA ARG A 172 -7.49 16.14 5.63
C ARG A 172 -6.68 17.40 5.34
N ALA A 173 -6.62 18.31 6.30
CA ALA A 173 -5.84 19.53 6.20
C ALA A 173 -5.24 19.88 7.56
N ILE A 174 -3.92 20.06 7.60
CA ILE A 174 -3.23 20.57 8.80
C ILE A 174 -2.88 22.02 8.52
N TYR A 175 -3.45 22.92 9.30
CA TYR A 175 -3.13 24.35 9.27
C TYR A 175 -2.27 24.68 10.48
N TYR A 176 -1.17 25.34 10.24
CA TYR A 176 -0.34 25.94 11.27
C TYR A 176 -0.23 27.44 10.99
N GLU A 177 -0.59 28.28 11.96
CA GLU A 177 -0.60 29.75 11.81
C GLU A 177 -1.39 30.24 10.58
N GLY A 178 -2.51 29.58 10.26
CA GLY A 178 -3.35 29.93 9.11
C GLY A 178 -2.80 29.51 7.74
N LYS A 179 -1.65 28.80 7.69
CA LYS A 179 -1.07 28.24 6.46
C LYS A 179 -1.37 26.76 6.38
N LEU A 180 -1.80 26.32 5.20
CA LEU A 180 -1.97 24.89 4.89
C LEU A 180 -0.60 24.21 4.86
N ILE A 181 -0.38 23.21 5.75
CA ILE A 181 0.88 22.46 5.83
C ILE A 181 0.80 21.15 5.05
N ALA A 182 -0.34 20.48 5.08
CA ALA A 182 -0.55 19.24 4.34
C ALA A 182 -2.02 19.10 3.93
N THR A 183 -2.25 18.58 2.75
CA THR A 183 -3.54 18.06 2.29
C THR A 183 -3.44 16.54 2.20
N GLY A 184 -4.33 15.83 2.87
CA GLY A 184 -4.38 14.37 2.85
C GLY A 184 -4.97 13.76 1.57
N ASP A 185 -4.99 14.49 0.46
CA ASP A 185 -5.50 13.97 -0.80
C ASP A 185 -4.38 13.28 -1.58
N MET A 186 -4.62 12.01 -1.90
CA MET A 186 -3.79 11.25 -2.85
C MET A 186 -3.78 11.96 -4.22
N PRO A 187 -2.66 11.89 -4.95
CA PRO A 187 -2.62 12.38 -6.33
C PRO A 187 -3.77 11.77 -7.13
N GLU A 188 -4.54 12.60 -7.84
CA GLU A 188 -5.71 12.18 -8.63
C GLU A 188 -5.41 11.13 -9.72
N LEU A 189 -4.14 10.88 -10.01
CA LEU A 189 -3.64 9.95 -11.01
C LEU A 189 -3.94 8.46 -10.72
N ILE A 190 -4.31 8.11 -9.48
CA ILE A 190 -4.59 6.71 -9.09
C ILE A 190 -6.10 6.47 -8.93
N LYS A 191 -6.94 7.50 -9.10
CA LYS A 191 -8.41 7.40 -8.96
C LYS A 191 -9.15 7.02 -10.26
N LYS A 192 -8.46 6.54 -11.30
CA LYS A 192 -9.14 6.10 -12.55
C LYS A 192 -9.04 4.61 -12.74
#